data_7124be2e019f8f10e0c8d289140237d5
#
_entry.id   7124be2e019f8f10e0c8d289140237d5
#
_cell.length_a   1.000
_cell.length_b   1.000
_cell.length_c   1.000
_cell.angle_alpha   90.00
_cell.angle_beta   90.00
_cell.angle_gamma   90.00
#
_symmetry.space_group_name_H-M   'P 1'
#
loop_
_entity.id
_entity.type
_entity.pdbx_description
1 polymer ?
#
loop_
_entity_poly.entity_id
_entity_poly.type
_entity_poly.pdbx_seq_one_letter_code
_entity_poly.pdbx_strand_id
1 'polypeptide(L)'
;MFTSDEDLKIADEYTNNGYIIRPNADKEAFKWIQKSASSVAASALKLAAPSDPEAFLNEIHKLVDSSALNDFRLKVIQGLNALPEFRPMYFRLAKPYLEAIVGNELAMQQRINLSIQMPDDVSSLLPVHADTWSGDSAFEVVVWLPLVDCFETKAMYLLPPAESAKFSSQFSQRGGSSSETIFDSIKGEVIWLEVKSGQVMLFDQSLPHGNRVNEESETRWSMNCRFKGVFTPYGDKKLGEFFEPITLRPASRRGMSYSLPKTS
;
A
#
# COMPACT_ATOMS: atom_id res chain seq x y z
N MET A 1 29.25 14.85 -2.23
CA MET A 1 28.17 13.83 -2.15
C MET A 1 26.86 14.53 -2.51
N PHE A 2 26.02 13.95 -3.34
CA PHE A 2 24.77 14.57 -3.81
C PHE A 2 23.55 14.16 -2.97
N THR A 3 23.71 13.15 -2.11
CA THR A 3 22.67 12.51 -1.30
C THR A 3 23.15 12.41 0.14
N SER A 4 22.27 12.54 1.13
CA SER A 4 22.64 12.36 2.54
C SER A 4 22.97 10.89 2.85
N ASP A 5 23.75 10.65 3.90
CA ASP A 5 24.08 9.27 4.32
C ASP A 5 22.83 8.50 4.79
N GLU A 6 21.82 9.20 5.30
CA GLU A 6 20.55 8.60 5.71
C GLU A 6 19.74 8.17 4.48
N ASP A 7 19.63 9.03 3.46
CA ASP A 7 18.94 8.69 2.22
C ASP A 7 19.63 7.52 1.49
N LEU A 8 20.98 7.47 1.52
CA LEU A 8 21.72 6.35 0.95
C LEU A 8 21.40 5.03 1.66
N LYS A 9 21.32 5.02 2.98
CA LYS A 9 20.94 3.82 3.75
C LYS A 9 19.53 3.35 3.40
N ILE A 10 18.57 4.28 3.27
CA ILE A 10 17.20 3.97 2.87
C ILE A 10 17.18 3.40 1.44
N ALA A 11 17.93 4.03 0.52
CA ALA A 11 18.01 3.59 -0.87
C ALA A 11 18.63 2.19 -1.00
N ASP A 12 19.74 1.94 -0.28
CA ASP A 12 20.40 0.64 -0.27
C ASP A 12 19.49 -0.46 0.29
N GLU A 13 18.81 -0.19 1.40
CA GLU A 13 17.88 -1.16 1.99
C GLU A 13 16.71 -1.46 1.05
N TYR A 14 16.09 -0.41 0.47
CA TYR A 14 15.00 -0.59 -0.49
C TYR A 14 15.45 -1.37 -1.72
N THR A 15 16.62 -1.06 -2.27
CA THR A 15 17.16 -1.73 -3.46
C THR A 15 17.48 -3.21 -3.19
N ASN A 16 18.05 -3.51 -2.02
CA ASN A 16 18.48 -4.87 -1.69
C ASN A 16 17.31 -5.77 -1.27
N ASN A 17 16.36 -5.23 -0.49
CA ASN A 17 15.26 -6.01 0.08
C ASN A 17 13.97 -5.91 -0.75
N GLY A 18 13.83 -4.86 -1.56
CA GLY A 18 12.58 -4.52 -2.26
C GLY A 18 11.54 -3.83 -1.36
N TYR A 19 11.87 -3.60 -0.09
CA TYR A 19 11.01 -2.88 0.85
C TYR A 19 11.83 -2.27 1.99
N ILE A 20 11.19 -1.32 2.67
CA ILE A 20 11.63 -0.80 3.98
C ILE A 20 10.44 -0.77 4.94
N ILE A 21 10.69 -0.98 6.23
CA ILE A 21 9.71 -0.78 7.31
C ILE A 21 10.26 0.29 8.24
N ARG A 22 9.45 1.32 8.53
CA ARG A 22 9.86 2.47 9.33
C ARG A 22 8.75 2.89 10.28
N PRO A 23 9.07 3.54 11.41
CA PRO A 23 8.06 4.25 12.19
C PRO A 23 7.32 5.26 11.31
N ASN A 24 6.02 5.46 11.52
CA ASN A 24 5.30 6.54 10.85
C ASN A 24 6.01 7.87 11.11
N ALA A 25 6.32 8.62 10.05
CA ALA A 25 7.01 9.91 10.14
C ALA A 25 6.16 10.96 10.88
N ASP A 26 4.85 10.77 10.92
CA ASP A 26 3.91 11.64 11.62
C ASP A 26 2.93 10.80 12.46
N LYS A 27 3.21 10.74 13.76
CA LYS A 27 2.41 9.98 14.73
C LYS A 27 0.98 10.51 14.88
N GLU A 28 0.77 11.81 14.76
CA GLU A 28 -0.56 12.40 14.87
C GLU A 28 -1.41 12.10 13.64
N ALA A 29 -0.80 12.09 12.46
CA ALA A 29 -1.46 11.63 11.24
C ALA A 29 -1.89 10.17 11.35
N PHE A 30 -1.06 9.30 11.91
CA PHE A 30 -1.41 7.89 12.15
C PHE A 30 -2.60 7.76 13.11
N LYS A 31 -2.53 8.39 14.27
CA LYS A 31 -3.64 8.38 15.25
C LYS A 31 -4.96 8.87 14.63
N TRP A 32 -4.87 9.93 13.84
CA TRP A 32 -6.03 10.47 13.14
C TRP A 32 -6.62 9.45 12.16
N ILE A 33 -5.79 8.78 11.36
CA ILE A 33 -6.25 7.76 10.41
C ILE A 33 -6.88 6.57 11.12
N GLN A 34 -6.22 6.02 12.15
CA GLN A 34 -6.71 4.88 12.91
C GLN A 34 -8.05 5.18 13.59
N LYS A 35 -8.16 6.36 14.22
CA LYS A 35 -9.41 6.85 14.81
C LYS A 35 -10.51 7.06 13.76
N SER A 36 -10.18 7.65 12.61
CA SER A 36 -11.15 7.85 11.54
C SER A 36 -11.64 6.53 10.96
N ALA A 37 -10.73 5.56 10.76
CA ALA A 37 -11.08 4.23 10.27
C ALA A 37 -12.05 3.51 11.25
N SER A 38 -11.73 3.49 12.53
CA SER A 38 -12.59 2.87 13.55
C SER A 38 -13.93 3.59 13.70
N SER A 39 -13.94 4.93 13.63
CA SER A 39 -15.19 5.72 13.72
C SER A 39 -16.11 5.51 12.53
N VAL A 40 -15.55 5.48 11.30
CA VAL A 40 -16.32 5.20 10.07
C VAL A 40 -16.83 3.75 10.08
N ALA A 41 -16.01 2.79 10.53
CA ALA A 41 -16.41 1.40 10.68
C ALA A 41 -17.56 1.24 11.70
N ALA A 42 -17.45 1.86 12.87
CA ALA A 42 -18.52 1.86 13.87
C ALA A 42 -19.81 2.49 13.34
N SER A 43 -19.71 3.63 12.66
CA SER A 43 -20.85 4.30 12.02
C SER A 43 -21.53 3.43 10.97
N ALA A 44 -20.77 2.67 10.17
CA ALA A 44 -21.31 1.72 9.19
C ALA A 44 -22.15 0.59 9.86
N LEU A 45 -21.84 0.28 11.12
CA LEU A 45 -22.56 -0.68 11.97
C LEU A 45 -23.61 -0.03 12.88
N LYS A 46 -23.81 1.29 12.78
CA LYS A 46 -24.70 2.09 13.65
C LYS A 46 -24.30 2.04 15.13
N LEU A 47 -23.00 1.92 15.40
CA LEU A 47 -22.42 1.94 16.74
C LEU A 47 -21.79 3.30 17.05
N ALA A 48 -21.61 3.60 18.33
CA ALA A 48 -20.83 4.74 18.79
C ALA A 48 -19.34 4.54 18.43
N ALA A 49 -18.61 5.67 18.27
CA ALA A 49 -17.18 5.62 18.04
C ALA A 49 -16.46 4.92 19.22
N PRO A 50 -15.57 3.95 18.94
CA PRO A 50 -14.89 3.19 19.98
C PRO A 50 -13.89 4.04 20.75
N SER A 51 -13.74 3.77 22.04
CA SER A 51 -12.71 4.40 22.88
C SER A 51 -11.30 3.85 22.61
N ASP A 52 -11.21 2.59 22.19
CA ASP A 52 -9.98 1.92 21.76
C ASP A 52 -10.11 1.53 20.27
N PRO A 53 -9.56 2.35 19.35
CA PRO A 53 -9.62 2.08 17.92
C PRO A 53 -8.98 0.77 17.51
N GLU A 54 -7.82 0.41 18.07
CA GLU A 54 -7.07 -0.77 17.67
C GLU A 54 -7.74 -2.05 18.09
N ALA A 55 -8.19 -2.14 19.36
CA ALA A 55 -8.95 -3.28 19.86
C ALA A 55 -10.25 -3.48 19.05
N PHE A 56 -10.97 -2.40 18.73
CA PHE A 56 -12.18 -2.47 17.92
C PHE A 56 -11.91 -3.03 16.51
N LEU A 57 -10.84 -2.58 15.86
CA LEU A 57 -10.49 -3.06 14.52
C LEU A 57 -10.05 -4.53 14.56
N ASN A 58 -9.26 -4.94 15.54
CA ASN A 58 -8.83 -6.32 15.73
C ASN A 58 -10.03 -7.28 15.92
N GLU A 59 -11.07 -6.83 16.56
CA GLU A 59 -12.23 -7.65 16.93
C GLU A 59 -13.44 -7.50 15.99
N ILE A 60 -13.30 -6.83 14.85
CA ILE A 60 -14.44 -6.52 13.97
C ILE A 60 -15.15 -7.79 13.46
N HIS A 61 -14.46 -8.92 13.34
CA HIS A 61 -15.02 -10.23 12.97
C HIS A 61 -16.07 -10.75 13.95
N LYS A 62 -16.11 -10.22 15.17
CA LYS A 62 -17.17 -10.52 16.14
C LYS A 62 -18.48 -9.76 15.88
N LEU A 63 -18.42 -8.74 15.00
CA LEU A 63 -19.52 -7.81 14.70
C LEU A 63 -20.00 -7.89 13.25
N VAL A 64 -19.20 -8.45 12.36
CA VAL A 64 -19.46 -8.52 10.93
C VAL A 64 -19.23 -9.94 10.45
N ASP A 65 -20.24 -10.53 9.82
CA ASP A 65 -20.11 -11.84 9.18
C ASP A 65 -19.29 -11.75 7.89
N SER A 66 -18.57 -12.83 7.53
CA SER A 66 -17.80 -12.92 6.29
C SER A 66 -18.62 -12.63 5.04
N SER A 67 -19.90 -13.04 5.01
CA SER A 67 -20.83 -12.76 3.91
C SER A 67 -21.13 -11.28 3.72
N ALA A 68 -21.05 -10.46 4.79
CA ALA A 68 -21.28 -9.01 4.76
C ALA A 68 -19.97 -8.19 4.62
N LEU A 69 -18.81 -8.85 4.68
CA LEU A 69 -17.50 -8.19 4.74
C LEU A 69 -17.26 -7.25 3.57
N ASN A 70 -17.58 -7.66 2.34
CA ASN A 70 -17.32 -6.81 1.17
C ASN A 70 -18.14 -5.51 1.20
N ASP A 71 -19.43 -5.59 1.51
CA ASP A 71 -20.29 -4.41 1.61
C ASP A 71 -19.86 -3.49 2.76
N PHE A 72 -19.48 -4.08 3.88
CA PHE A 72 -18.93 -3.35 5.02
C PHE A 72 -17.64 -2.63 4.63
N ARG A 73 -16.67 -3.32 4.02
CA ARG A 73 -15.41 -2.76 3.55
C ARG A 73 -15.62 -1.61 2.57
N LEU A 74 -16.54 -1.76 1.62
CA LEU A 74 -16.87 -0.71 0.65
C LEU A 74 -17.43 0.54 1.32
N LYS A 75 -18.33 0.40 2.29
CA LYS A 75 -18.85 1.54 3.07
C LYS A 75 -17.74 2.27 3.81
N VAL A 76 -16.85 1.50 4.47
CA VAL A 76 -15.74 2.09 5.23
C VAL A 76 -14.78 2.85 4.32
N ILE A 77 -14.33 2.23 3.21
CA ILE A 77 -13.34 2.89 2.34
C ILE A 77 -13.92 4.09 1.60
N GLN A 78 -15.20 4.05 1.23
CA GLN A 78 -15.89 5.20 0.65
C GLN A 78 -16.00 6.34 1.66
N GLY A 79 -16.38 6.04 2.91
CA GLY A 79 -16.46 7.02 3.99
C GLY A 79 -15.10 7.67 4.28
N LEU A 80 -14.03 6.89 4.31
CA LEU A 80 -12.67 7.40 4.52
C LEU A 80 -12.19 8.28 3.35
N ASN A 81 -12.34 7.82 2.11
CA ASN A 81 -11.93 8.59 0.93
C ASN A 81 -12.79 9.86 0.70
N ALA A 82 -13.93 9.99 1.38
CA ALA A 82 -14.73 11.22 1.38
C ALA A 82 -14.19 12.28 2.35
N LEU A 83 -13.27 11.93 3.25
CA LEU A 83 -12.66 12.90 4.18
C LEU A 83 -11.55 13.67 3.47
N PRO A 84 -11.62 15.00 3.38
CA PRO A 84 -10.62 15.80 2.65
C PRO A 84 -9.19 15.65 3.21
N GLU A 85 -9.06 15.41 4.51
CA GLU A 85 -7.79 15.27 5.21
C GLU A 85 -7.15 13.90 5.00
N PHE A 86 -7.89 12.88 4.55
CA PHE A 86 -7.42 11.49 4.54
C PHE A 86 -6.16 11.29 3.70
N ARG A 87 -6.14 11.79 2.47
CA ARG A 87 -4.98 11.70 1.59
C ARG A 87 -3.78 12.51 2.09
N PRO A 88 -3.92 13.78 2.51
CA PRO A 88 -2.84 14.54 3.14
C PRO A 88 -2.27 13.84 4.38
N MET A 89 -3.10 13.29 5.27
CA MET A 89 -2.63 12.57 6.45
C MET A 89 -1.88 11.29 6.06
N TYR A 90 -2.39 10.55 5.08
CA TYR A 90 -1.72 9.34 4.60
C TYR A 90 -0.33 9.63 4.00
N PHE A 91 -0.20 10.68 3.20
CA PHE A 91 1.09 11.12 2.65
C PHE A 91 2.09 11.47 3.75
N ARG A 92 1.66 12.16 4.82
CA ARG A 92 2.53 12.58 5.93
C ARG A 92 3.18 11.41 6.66
N LEU A 93 2.56 10.21 6.67
CA LEU A 93 3.12 9.01 7.29
C LEU A 93 4.45 8.57 6.71
N ALA A 94 4.64 8.77 5.40
CA ALA A 94 5.76 8.23 4.65
C ALA A 94 6.58 9.31 3.92
N LYS A 95 6.24 10.59 4.06
CA LYS A 95 6.84 11.68 3.28
C LYS A 95 8.37 11.63 3.18
N PRO A 96 9.17 11.58 4.27
CA PRO A 96 10.63 11.59 4.16
C PRO A 96 11.16 10.35 3.44
N TYR A 97 10.54 9.20 3.62
CA TYR A 97 10.92 7.94 2.96
C TYR A 97 10.59 7.95 1.47
N LEU A 98 9.44 8.52 1.11
CA LEU A 98 9.06 8.73 -0.29
C LEU A 98 10.01 9.71 -0.98
N GLU A 99 10.43 10.77 -0.30
CA GLU A 99 11.39 11.74 -0.85
C GLU A 99 12.77 11.10 -1.08
N ALA A 100 13.20 10.16 -0.22
CA ALA A 100 14.44 9.43 -0.38
C ALA A 100 14.40 8.37 -1.51
N ILE A 101 13.26 7.65 -1.66
CA ILE A 101 13.14 6.53 -2.61
C ILE A 101 12.68 6.99 -3.99
N VAL A 102 11.71 7.91 -4.06
CA VAL A 102 11.05 8.31 -5.30
C VAL A 102 11.49 9.70 -5.75
N GLY A 103 11.64 10.64 -4.81
CA GLY A 103 11.94 12.04 -5.07
C GLY A 103 10.87 12.98 -4.50
N ASN A 104 11.03 14.26 -4.76
CA ASN A 104 10.23 15.31 -4.11
C ASN A 104 9.11 15.92 -4.97
N GLU A 105 8.95 15.46 -6.20
CA GLU A 105 7.83 15.81 -7.09
C GLU A 105 6.97 14.56 -7.33
N LEU A 106 6.01 14.38 -6.45
CA LEU A 106 5.25 13.16 -6.32
C LEU A 106 3.84 13.26 -6.91
N ALA A 107 3.45 12.20 -7.57
CA ALA A 107 2.06 11.87 -7.87
C ALA A 107 1.58 10.78 -6.90
N MET A 108 0.37 10.93 -6.42
CA MET A 108 -0.30 10.01 -5.49
C MET A 108 -1.57 9.46 -6.12
N GLN A 109 -1.84 8.19 -5.92
CA GLN A 109 -3.11 7.56 -6.28
C GLN A 109 -4.28 8.36 -5.67
N GLN A 110 -5.36 8.54 -6.46
CA GLN A 110 -6.51 9.37 -6.03
C GLN A 110 -7.32 8.74 -4.90
N ARG A 111 -7.31 7.42 -4.79
CA ARG A 111 -8.05 6.69 -3.74
C ARG A 111 -7.08 5.80 -2.96
N ILE A 112 -7.17 5.83 -1.65
CA ILE A 112 -6.47 4.89 -0.78
C ILE A 112 -7.30 3.62 -0.72
N ASN A 113 -6.65 2.46 -0.88
CA ASN A 113 -7.29 1.15 -0.79
C ASN A 113 -7.34 0.68 0.68
N LEU A 114 -8.34 -0.13 1.00
CA LEU A 114 -8.52 -0.78 2.30
C LEU A 114 -8.65 -2.28 2.11
N SER A 115 -7.88 -3.04 2.87
CA SER A 115 -8.00 -4.49 3.01
C SER A 115 -8.40 -4.82 4.45
N ILE A 116 -9.42 -5.63 4.59
CA ILE A 116 -9.86 -6.23 5.86
C ILE A 116 -9.81 -7.74 5.66
N GLN A 117 -9.10 -8.44 6.52
CA GLN A 117 -9.01 -9.89 6.46
C GLN A 117 -9.33 -10.47 7.83
N MET A 118 -10.47 -11.13 7.91
CA MET A 118 -10.97 -11.77 9.14
C MET A 118 -10.26 -13.11 9.39
N PRO A 119 -10.25 -13.60 10.63
CA PRO A 119 -9.83 -14.96 10.92
C PRO A 119 -10.57 -15.99 10.04
N ASP A 120 -9.84 -16.96 9.51
CA ASP A 120 -10.33 -18.10 8.71
C ASP A 120 -11.14 -17.73 7.45
N ASP A 121 -11.14 -16.44 7.06
CA ASP A 121 -11.90 -15.96 5.90
C ASP A 121 -11.12 -16.14 4.60
N VAL A 122 -11.67 -16.93 3.69
CA VAL A 122 -11.11 -17.17 2.35
C VAL A 122 -11.52 -16.10 1.31
N SER A 123 -12.55 -15.29 1.61
CA SER A 123 -13.08 -14.30 0.67
C SER A 123 -12.17 -13.09 0.47
N SER A 124 -11.26 -12.87 1.42
CA SER A 124 -10.28 -11.75 1.42
C SER A 124 -8.91 -12.17 0.90
N LEU A 125 -8.78 -13.36 0.32
CA LEU A 125 -7.53 -13.83 -0.26
C LEU A 125 -7.12 -12.94 -1.43
N LEU A 126 -5.89 -12.50 -1.40
CA LEU A 126 -5.23 -11.86 -2.52
C LEU A 126 -4.13 -12.83 -3.01
N PRO A 127 -4.38 -13.58 -4.10
CA PRO A 127 -3.43 -14.54 -4.64
C PRO A 127 -2.10 -13.86 -5.00
N VAL A 128 -1.06 -14.68 -5.20
CA VAL A 128 0.23 -14.17 -5.64
C VAL A 128 0.10 -13.38 -6.95
N HIS A 129 0.60 -12.15 -6.94
CA HIS A 129 0.61 -11.24 -8.07
C HIS A 129 1.77 -10.26 -7.94
N ALA A 130 2.09 -9.58 -9.02
CA ALA A 130 2.82 -8.33 -9.00
C ALA A 130 1.95 -7.29 -9.70
N ASP A 131 1.85 -6.09 -9.16
CA ASP A 131 0.96 -5.06 -9.72
C ASP A 131 1.34 -4.71 -11.17
N THR A 132 2.63 -4.80 -11.50
CA THR A 132 3.15 -4.61 -12.87
C THR A 132 2.58 -5.62 -13.88
N TRP A 133 2.11 -6.80 -13.45
CA TRP A 133 1.46 -7.75 -14.35
C TRP A 133 0.07 -7.28 -14.79
N SER A 134 -0.49 -6.30 -14.08
CA SER A 134 -1.78 -5.69 -14.39
C SER A 134 -1.66 -4.29 -15.01
N GLY A 135 -0.47 -3.96 -15.57
CA GLY A 135 -0.24 -2.70 -16.29
C GLY A 135 0.20 -1.52 -15.41
N ASP A 136 0.50 -1.75 -14.13
CA ASP A 136 1.12 -0.71 -13.29
C ASP A 136 2.56 -0.44 -13.72
N SER A 137 3.03 0.78 -13.50
CA SER A 137 4.40 1.17 -13.84
C SER A 137 5.40 0.64 -12.82
N ALA A 138 6.54 0.11 -13.28
CA ALA A 138 7.65 -0.27 -12.38
C ALA A 138 8.31 0.91 -11.65
N PHE A 139 7.91 2.15 -11.94
CA PHE A 139 8.37 3.36 -11.23
C PHE A 139 7.45 3.73 -10.06
N GLU A 140 6.53 2.88 -9.70
CA GLU A 140 5.60 3.09 -8.58
C GLU A 140 6.11 2.42 -7.32
N VAL A 141 5.87 3.07 -6.19
CA VAL A 141 6.12 2.55 -4.84
C VAL A 141 4.80 2.48 -4.09
N VAL A 142 4.55 1.37 -3.44
CA VAL A 142 3.37 1.23 -2.57
C VAL A 142 3.74 1.61 -1.15
N VAL A 143 2.99 2.55 -0.59
CA VAL A 143 2.97 2.79 0.86
C VAL A 143 1.87 1.91 1.43
N TRP A 144 2.25 0.98 2.30
CA TRP A 144 1.35 0.06 2.98
C TRP A 144 1.31 0.39 4.47
N LEU A 145 0.12 0.59 5.01
CA LEU A 145 -0.12 1.01 6.38
C LEU A 145 -0.97 -0.03 7.11
N PRO A 146 -0.43 -0.73 8.12
CA PRO A 146 -1.23 -1.51 9.04
C PRO A 146 -1.92 -0.58 10.04
N LEU A 147 -3.19 -0.83 10.32
CA LEU A 147 -3.95 -0.13 11.38
C LEU A 147 -3.96 -0.91 12.71
N VAL A 148 -3.50 -2.14 12.67
CA VAL A 148 -3.32 -3.08 13.77
C VAL A 148 -2.01 -3.81 13.56
N ASP A 149 -1.47 -4.49 14.56
CA ASP A 149 -0.27 -5.32 14.36
C ASP A 149 -0.53 -6.41 13.32
N CYS A 150 0.38 -6.55 12.35
CA CYS A 150 0.35 -7.56 11.31
C CYS A 150 1.57 -8.46 11.43
N PHE A 151 1.35 -9.75 11.62
CA PHE A 151 2.37 -10.77 11.86
C PHE A 151 1.88 -12.12 11.33
N GLU A 152 2.78 -13.06 11.10
CA GLU A 152 2.49 -14.41 10.63
C GLU A 152 1.44 -14.42 9.50
N THR A 153 0.37 -15.21 9.61
CA THR A 153 -0.68 -15.31 8.59
C THR A 153 -1.57 -14.06 8.50
N LYS A 154 -1.59 -13.23 9.54
CA LYS A 154 -2.22 -11.89 9.55
C LYS A 154 -1.42 -10.85 8.76
N ALA A 155 -0.24 -11.20 8.22
CA ALA A 155 0.61 -10.34 7.39
C ALA A 155 0.40 -10.57 5.88
N MET A 156 1.16 -9.87 5.07
CA MET A 156 1.38 -10.21 3.67
C MET A 156 2.76 -10.84 3.50
N TYR A 157 2.94 -11.61 2.44
CA TYR A 157 4.24 -12.08 2.01
C TYR A 157 4.74 -11.36 0.76
N LEU A 158 6.05 -11.36 0.57
CA LEU A 158 6.72 -10.80 -0.59
C LEU A 158 7.88 -11.73 -1.00
N LEU A 159 8.07 -11.91 -2.30
CA LEU A 159 9.21 -12.63 -2.86
C LEU A 159 10.38 -11.64 -3.03
N PRO A 160 11.53 -11.86 -2.37
CA PRO A 160 12.66 -10.92 -2.42
C PRO A 160 13.21 -10.70 -3.84
N PRO A 161 13.91 -9.59 -4.11
CA PRO A 161 14.37 -9.22 -5.45
C PRO A 161 15.17 -10.31 -6.17
N ALA A 162 16.11 -10.96 -5.47
CA ALA A 162 16.94 -12.01 -6.05
C ALA A 162 16.10 -13.22 -6.51
N GLU A 163 15.14 -13.65 -5.68
CA GLU A 163 14.25 -14.76 -6.00
C GLU A 163 13.19 -14.36 -7.04
N SER A 164 12.73 -13.10 -6.99
CA SER A 164 11.84 -12.54 -8.01
C SER A 164 12.49 -12.52 -9.39
N ALA A 165 13.77 -12.18 -9.49
CA ALA A 165 14.52 -12.23 -10.75
C ALA A 165 14.60 -13.67 -11.32
N LYS A 166 14.86 -14.67 -10.47
CA LYS A 166 14.83 -16.09 -10.86
C LYS A 166 13.45 -16.52 -11.33
N PHE A 167 12.41 -16.18 -10.56
CA PHE A 167 11.03 -16.47 -10.90
C PHE A 167 10.63 -15.84 -12.24
N SER A 168 10.97 -14.57 -12.48
CA SER A 168 10.65 -13.84 -13.71
C SER A 168 11.33 -14.44 -14.94
N SER A 169 12.57 -14.93 -14.80
CA SER A 169 13.28 -15.62 -15.90
C SER A 169 12.59 -16.91 -16.37
N GLN A 170 11.77 -17.51 -15.52
CA GLN A 170 11.03 -18.75 -15.78
C GLN A 170 9.53 -18.51 -16.01
N PHE A 171 9.08 -17.27 -15.95
CA PHE A 171 7.65 -16.92 -15.95
C PHE A 171 6.93 -17.40 -17.22
N SER A 172 7.58 -17.29 -18.40
CA SER A 172 7.02 -17.75 -19.67
C SER A 172 6.75 -19.26 -19.72
N GLN A 173 7.51 -20.04 -18.95
CA GLN A 173 7.34 -21.50 -18.85
C GLN A 173 6.17 -21.89 -17.94
N ARG A 174 5.68 -20.95 -17.14
CA ARG A 174 4.60 -21.12 -16.15
C ARG A 174 3.25 -20.55 -16.64
N GLY A 175 3.17 -20.13 -17.90
CA GLY A 175 1.95 -19.61 -18.50
C GLY A 175 0.78 -20.59 -18.37
N GLY A 176 -0.35 -20.10 -17.81
CA GLY A 176 -1.53 -20.92 -17.53
C GLY A 176 -1.55 -21.65 -16.19
N SER A 177 -0.52 -21.49 -15.33
CA SER A 177 -0.53 -22.02 -13.97
C SER A 177 -1.52 -21.25 -13.10
N SER A 178 -2.21 -21.96 -12.18
CA SER A 178 -3.04 -21.31 -11.18
C SER A 178 -2.18 -20.52 -10.18
N SER A 179 -2.75 -19.51 -9.54
CA SER A 179 -2.07 -18.75 -8.48
C SER A 179 -1.61 -19.63 -7.30
N GLU A 180 -2.34 -20.70 -6.99
CA GLU A 180 -1.92 -21.68 -5.98
C GLU A 180 -0.67 -22.44 -6.45
N THR A 181 -0.62 -22.90 -7.70
CA THR A 181 0.56 -23.55 -8.25
C THR A 181 1.78 -22.62 -8.25
N ILE A 182 1.55 -21.33 -8.53
CA ILE A 182 2.62 -20.32 -8.46
C ILE A 182 3.09 -20.16 -7.01
N PHE A 183 2.16 -20.00 -6.05
CA PHE A 183 2.50 -19.87 -4.64
C PHE A 183 3.29 -21.10 -4.13
N ASP A 184 2.82 -22.30 -4.43
CA ASP A 184 3.51 -23.53 -4.04
C ASP A 184 4.95 -23.60 -4.56
N SER A 185 5.22 -23.00 -5.70
CA SER A 185 6.56 -22.97 -6.29
C SER A 185 7.50 -21.93 -5.67
N ILE A 186 7.00 -20.98 -4.88
CA ILE A 186 7.79 -19.89 -4.26
C ILE A 186 7.66 -19.84 -2.74
N LYS A 187 6.79 -20.63 -2.13
CA LYS A 187 6.49 -20.53 -0.68
C LYS A 187 7.70 -20.73 0.24
N GLY A 188 8.74 -21.38 -0.24
CA GLY A 188 9.98 -21.57 0.51
C GLY A 188 10.91 -20.35 0.48
N GLU A 189 10.71 -19.42 -0.43
CA GLU A 189 11.54 -18.23 -0.64
C GLU A 189 10.85 -16.91 -0.29
N VAL A 190 9.55 -16.92 -0.02
CA VAL A 190 8.83 -15.71 0.39
C VAL A 190 9.18 -15.29 1.81
N ILE A 191 9.15 -13.99 2.06
CA ILE A 191 9.28 -13.39 3.39
C ILE A 191 7.90 -12.93 3.85
N TRP A 192 7.48 -13.36 5.04
CA TRP A 192 6.32 -12.82 5.72
C TRP A 192 6.70 -11.51 6.39
N LEU A 193 5.94 -10.45 6.12
CA LEU A 193 6.30 -9.09 6.51
C LEU A 193 5.60 -8.70 7.81
N GLU A 194 6.33 -8.73 8.91
CA GLU A 194 5.84 -8.24 10.20
C GLU A 194 5.91 -6.73 10.25
N VAL A 195 4.75 -6.08 10.36
CA VAL A 195 4.65 -4.62 10.47
C VAL A 195 3.69 -4.27 11.60
N LYS A 196 4.21 -3.54 12.57
CA LYS A 196 3.44 -3.15 13.75
C LYS A 196 2.57 -1.93 13.49
N SER A 197 1.47 -1.82 14.25
CA SER A 197 0.71 -0.59 14.41
C SER A 197 1.66 0.58 14.76
N GLY A 198 1.55 1.70 14.06
CA GLY A 198 2.49 2.82 14.20
C GLY A 198 3.73 2.75 13.30
N GLN A 199 3.88 1.71 12.49
CA GLN A 199 4.87 1.63 11.41
C GLN A 199 4.23 1.79 10.05
N VAL A 200 5.03 2.02 9.04
CA VAL A 200 4.66 2.05 7.63
C VAL A 200 5.68 1.27 6.82
N MET A 201 5.22 0.55 5.82
CA MET A 201 6.06 -0.16 4.86
C MET A 201 5.99 0.53 3.50
N LEU A 202 7.14 0.70 2.85
CA LEU A 202 7.23 1.07 1.45
C LEU A 202 7.82 -0.11 0.70
N PHE A 203 7.17 -0.57 -0.37
CA PHE A 203 7.66 -1.72 -1.11
C PHE A 203 7.53 -1.56 -2.64
N ASP A 204 8.36 -2.30 -3.35
CA ASP A 204 8.36 -2.42 -4.79
C ASP A 204 7.24 -3.34 -5.25
N GLN A 205 6.22 -2.78 -5.88
CA GLN A 205 5.05 -3.52 -6.36
C GLN A 205 5.33 -4.43 -7.56
N SER A 206 6.53 -4.37 -8.13
CA SER A 206 6.95 -5.30 -9.19
C SER A 206 7.34 -6.68 -8.65
N LEU A 207 7.56 -6.78 -7.33
CA LEU A 207 7.85 -8.04 -6.67
C LEU A 207 6.58 -8.85 -6.45
N PRO A 208 6.59 -10.19 -6.70
CA PRO A 208 5.48 -11.05 -6.38
C PRO A 208 5.14 -11.00 -4.90
N HIS A 209 3.88 -10.72 -4.59
CA HIS A 209 3.38 -10.60 -3.22
C HIS A 209 1.92 -11.08 -3.14
N GLY A 210 1.41 -11.20 -1.92
CA GLY A 210 0.03 -11.62 -1.67
C GLY A 210 -0.23 -11.85 -0.19
N ASN A 211 -1.36 -12.52 0.09
CA ASN A 211 -1.68 -13.00 1.43
C ASN A 211 -2.19 -14.45 1.37
N ARG A 212 -2.29 -15.06 2.53
CA ARG A 212 -2.94 -16.36 2.74
C ARG A 212 -4.12 -16.18 3.70
N VAL A 213 -4.84 -17.26 3.98
CA VAL A 213 -5.86 -17.25 5.02
C VAL A 213 -5.25 -16.77 6.33
N ASN A 214 -5.92 -15.85 7.00
CA ASN A 214 -5.51 -15.37 8.31
C ASN A 214 -5.92 -16.43 9.36
N GLU A 215 -4.96 -17.17 9.87
CA GLU A 215 -5.16 -18.21 10.89
C GLU A 215 -5.04 -17.66 12.32
N GLU A 216 -4.78 -16.35 12.45
CA GLU A 216 -4.69 -15.67 13.72
C GLU A 216 -6.09 -15.33 14.25
N SER A 217 -6.19 -15.11 15.57
CA SER A 217 -7.48 -14.84 16.25
C SER A 217 -8.01 -13.42 16.05
N GLU A 218 -7.28 -12.56 15.36
CA GLU A 218 -7.58 -11.14 15.19
C GLU A 218 -7.72 -10.75 13.71
N THR A 219 -8.54 -9.75 13.44
CA THR A 219 -8.71 -9.23 12.08
C THR A 219 -7.54 -8.35 11.66
N ARG A 220 -7.01 -8.56 10.44
CA ARG A 220 -6.08 -7.63 9.79
C ARG A 220 -6.82 -6.45 9.18
N TRP A 221 -6.31 -5.26 9.45
CA TRP A 221 -6.69 -4.02 8.75
C TRP A 221 -5.45 -3.39 8.16
N SER A 222 -5.43 -3.22 6.87
CA SER A 222 -4.34 -2.53 6.19
C SER A 222 -4.83 -1.65 5.06
N MET A 223 -4.09 -0.60 4.79
CA MET A 223 -4.33 0.33 3.68
C MET A 223 -3.13 0.34 2.75
N ASN A 224 -3.35 0.61 1.48
CA ASN A 224 -2.28 0.86 0.54
C ASN A 224 -2.61 2.01 -0.41
N CYS A 225 -1.56 2.70 -0.84
CA CYS A 225 -1.65 3.77 -1.80
C CYS A 225 -0.35 3.85 -2.60
N ARG A 226 -0.46 4.05 -3.90
CA ARG A 226 0.69 4.14 -4.80
C ARG A 226 1.18 5.56 -4.94
N PHE A 227 2.50 5.70 -5.00
CA PHE A 227 3.22 6.94 -5.24
C PHE A 227 4.25 6.73 -6.32
N LYS A 228 4.54 7.79 -7.08
CA LYS A 228 5.60 7.81 -8.09
C LYS A 228 6.08 9.23 -8.35
N GLY A 229 7.21 9.37 -9.04
CA GLY A 229 7.63 10.66 -9.58
C GLY A 229 6.66 11.13 -10.67
N VAL A 230 6.26 12.41 -10.63
CA VAL A 230 5.31 12.98 -11.61
C VAL A 230 5.77 12.78 -13.04
N PHE A 231 7.08 12.89 -13.28
CA PHE A 231 7.69 12.86 -14.61
C PHE A 231 8.25 11.48 -15.00
N THR A 232 8.07 10.46 -14.16
CA THR A 232 8.48 9.10 -14.50
C THR A 232 7.45 8.44 -15.44
N PRO A 233 7.84 7.43 -16.23
CA PRO A 233 6.93 6.73 -17.13
C PRO A 233 5.70 6.17 -16.42
N TYR A 234 4.53 6.37 -17.00
CA TYR A 234 3.26 5.81 -16.53
C TYR A 234 2.96 4.51 -17.30
N GLY A 235 2.39 3.54 -16.60
CA GLY A 235 1.78 2.36 -17.20
C GLY A 235 0.37 2.66 -17.74
N ASP A 236 -0.57 1.75 -17.57
CA ASP A 236 -1.96 1.95 -17.98
C ASP A 236 -2.68 2.99 -17.11
N LYS A 237 -2.28 3.14 -15.86
CA LYS A 237 -2.82 4.13 -14.91
C LYS A 237 -2.16 5.49 -15.12
N LYS A 238 -2.96 6.48 -15.55
CA LYS A 238 -2.46 7.79 -16.03
C LYS A 238 -2.58 8.89 -14.97
N LEU A 239 -1.79 9.94 -15.19
CA LEU A 239 -1.93 11.21 -14.48
C LEU A 239 -3.24 11.89 -14.88
N GLY A 240 -3.98 12.41 -13.89
CA GLY A 240 -5.31 13.01 -14.09
C GLY A 240 -6.47 12.02 -14.00
N GLU A 241 -6.23 10.70 -14.14
CA GLU A 241 -7.25 9.65 -14.06
C GLU A 241 -7.12 8.82 -12.78
N PHE A 242 -5.95 8.25 -12.57
CA PHE A 242 -5.64 7.41 -11.41
C PHE A 242 -4.71 8.12 -10.43
N PHE A 243 -3.76 8.88 -10.95
CA PHE A 243 -2.81 9.67 -10.16
C PHE A 243 -3.09 11.16 -10.27
N GLU A 244 -2.80 11.92 -9.20
CA GLU A 244 -2.72 13.36 -9.25
C GLU A 244 -1.39 13.85 -8.64
N PRO A 245 -0.81 14.95 -9.16
CA PRO A 245 0.41 15.52 -8.60
C PRO A 245 0.10 16.19 -7.25
N ILE A 246 0.91 15.89 -6.22
CA ILE A 246 0.68 16.40 -4.86
C ILE A 246 1.77 17.38 -4.38
N THR A 247 2.99 17.29 -4.93
CA THR A 247 4.14 18.08 -4.46
C THR A 247 4.93 18.74 -5.59
N LEU A 248 4.24 19.27 -6.61
CA LEU A 248 4.90 19.99 -7.71
C LEU A 248 5.67 21.21 -7.23
N ARG A 249 6.91 21.35 -7.72
CA ARG A 249 7.76 22.52 -7.49
C ARG A 249 7.38 23.68 -8.42
N PRO A 250 7.72 24.93 -8.06
CA PRO A 250 7.34 26.09 -8.87
C PRO A 250 7.82 26.02 -10.33
N ALA A 251 9.05 25.55 -10.57
CA ALA A 251 9.60 25.40 -11.92
C ALA A 251 8.78 24.42 -12.77
N SER A 252 8.41 23.26 -12.17
CA SER A 252 7.60 22.23 -12.84
C SER A 252 6.19 22.72 -13.15
N ARG A 253 5.56 23.47 -12.22
CA ARG A 253 4.25 24.09 -12.46
C ARG A 253 4.31 25.04 -13.66
N ARG A 254 5.36 25.86 -13.75
CA ARG A 254 5.55 26.78 -14.89
C ARG A 254 5.82 26.01 -16.18
N GLY A 255 6.68 24.98 -16.15
CA GLY A 255 6.98 24.16 -17.33
C GLY A 255 5.75 23.44 -17.87
N MET A 256 4.91 22.86 -16.99
CA MET A 256 3.67 22.17 -17.39
C MET A 256 2.62 23.10 -18.00
N SER A 257 2.65 24.38 -17.67
CA SER A 257 1.75 25.41 -18.23
C SER A 257 2.35 26.16 -19.45
N TYR A 258 3.62 25.87 -19.82
CA TYR A 258 4.29 26.56 -20.89
C TYR A 258 3.77 26.11 -22.26
N SER A 259 3.48 27.08 -23.13
CA SER A 259 3.17 26.84 -24.53
C SER A 259 4.21 27.55 -25.42
N LEU A 260 4.73 26.82 -26.41
CA LEU A 260 5.63 27.40 -27.38
C LEU A 260 4.93 28.56 -28.14
N PRO A 261 5.64 29.68 -28.38
CA PRO A 261 5.12 30.73 -29.27
C PRO A 261 4.77 30.13 -30.62
N LYS A 262 3.61 30.49 -31.16
CA LYS A 262 3.26 30.11 -32.53
C LYS A 262 4.22 30.85 -33.47
N THR A 263 5.02 30.11 -34.22
CA THR A 263 5.75 30.69 -35.35
C THR A 263 4.75 30.97 -36.47
N SER A 264 4.56 32.24 -36.78
CA SER A 264 3.78 32.67 -37.95
C SER A 264 4.35 32.16 -39.24
#